data_d51c669269294c2f9ad96863ff0523e3
#
_entry.id   d51c669269294c2f9ad96863ff0523e3
#
_cell.length_a   1.000
_cell.length_b   1.000
_cell.length_c   1.000
_cell.angle_alpha   90.00
_cell.angle_beta   90.00
_cell.angle_gamma   90.00
#
_symmetry.space_group_name_H-M   'P 1'
#
loop_
_entity.id
_entity.type
_entity.pdbx_description
1 polymer ?
#
loop_
_entity_poly.entity_id
_entity_poly.type
_entity_poly.pdbx_seq_one_letter_code
_entity_poly.pdbx_strand_id
1 'polypeptide(L)'
;YYGVRFTEPNHVIAGVEHVVARGIADPDRLAVGGWSYGGILTNAVIARDTRFKAAVSGAGASNMYALYGHDMYIREYELELGTPWANRDAYDTASYPFLHADQIETPTLFLCAEKDFNVPCLGGEQMYQALRSQKIPTRLVIYPGENHGLSIPSYLRDRMQRHLDWYAEYLH
;
A
#
# COMPACT_ATOMS: atom_id res chain seq x y z
N TYR A 1 8.28 -6.68 11.86
CA TYR A 1 7.50 -6.96 13.07
C TYR A 1 6.01 -6.96 12.73
N TYR A 2 5.55 -8.06 12.16
CA TYR A 2 4.12 -8.31 11.98
C TYR A 2 3.58 -8.96 13.26
N GLY A 3 3.61 -8.24 14.39
CA GLY A 3 2.93 -8.72 15.59
C GLY A 3 1.46 -8.98 15.27
N VAL A 4 0.83 -9.88 16.01
CA VAL A 4 -0.60 -10.26 15.90
C VAL A 4 -1.57 -9.06 15.93
N ARG A 5 -1.04 -7.85 16.11
CA ARG A 5 -1.76 -6.56 16.03
C ARG A 5 -1.00 -5.63 15.10
N PHE A 6 -1.35 -5.63 13.82
CA PHE A 6 -0.90 -4.63 12.86
C PHE A 6 -1.53 -3.27 13.24
N THR A 7 -0.88 -2.57 14.17
CA THR A 7 -1.37 -1.30 14.77
C THR A 7 -0.79 -0.05 14.12
N GLU A 8 0.25 -0.19 13.32
CA GLU A 8 0.99 0.91 12.70
C GLU A 8 0.10 1.84 11.85
N PRO A 9 -0.92 1.35 11.13
CA PRO A 9 -1.85 2.24 10.42
C PRO A 9 -2.56 3.22 11.36
N ASN A 10 -2.87 2.81 12.58
CA ASN A 10 -3.51 3.68 13.57
C ASN A 10 -2.55 4.77 14.06
N HIS A 11 -1.23 4.50 14.11
CA HIS A 11 -0.23 5.51 14.45
C HIS A 11 -0.10 6.55 13.34
N VAL A 12 -0.18 6.15 12.08
CA VAL A 12 -0.21 7.08 10.92
C VAL A 12 -1.46 7.97 11.01
N ILE A 13 -2.63 7.37 11.24
CA ILE A 13 -3.91 8.11 11.37
C ILE A 13 -3.84 9.10 12.53
N ALA A 14 -3.36 8.70 13.71
CA ALA A 14 -3.18 9.58 14.85
C ALA A 14 -2.19 10.73 14.57
N GLY A 15 -1.12 10.46 13.80
CA GLY A 15 -0.20 11.48 13.32
C GLY A 15 -0.88 12.51 12.41
N VAL A 16 -1.74 12.06 11.51
CA VAL A 16 -2.55 12.96 10.65
C VAL A 16 -3.49 13.80 11.49
N GLU A 17 -4.20 13.21 12.45
CA GLU A 17 -5.08 13.95 13.37
C GLU A 17 -4.32 15.04 14.13
N HIS A 18 -3.11 14.71 14.60
CA HIS A 18 -2.28 15.68 15.31
C HIS A 18 -1.90 16.88 14.45
N VAL A 19 -1.45 16.67 13.20
CA VAL A 19 -1.05 17.78 12.33
C VAL A 19 -2.25 18.61 11.83
N VAL A 20 -3.40 17.98 11.63
CA VAL A 20 -4.67 18.67 11.32
C VAL A 20 -5.11 19.52 12.49
N ALA A 21 -5.15 18.97 13.71
CA ALA A 21 -5.52 19.70 14.92
C ALA A 21 -4.62 20.91 15.20
N ARG A 22 -3.36 20.87 14.76
CA ARG A 22 -2.41 21.98 14.85
C ARG A 22 -2.53 23.02 13.73
N GLY A 23 -3.43 22.81 12.77
CA GLY A 23 -3.57 23.67 11.60
C GLY A 23 -2.38 23.61 10.62
N ILE A 24 -1.56 22.56 10.67
CA ILE A 24 -0.42 22.34 9.76
C ILE A 24 -0.90 21.71 8.46
N ALA A 25 -1.84 20.77 8.53
CA ALA A 25 -2.43 20.10 7.39
C ALA A 25 -3.89 20.49 7.21
N ASP A 26 -4.29 20.70 5.96
CA ASP A 26 -5.67 20.95 5.58
C ASP A 26 -6.46 19.63 5.57
N PRO A 27 -7.50 19.47 6.40
CA PRO A 27 -8.28 18.23 6.50
C PRO A 27 -8.99 17.84 5.18
N ASP A 28 -9.28 18.82 4.33
CA ASP A 28 -9.96 18.59 3.05
C ASP A 28 -8.99 18.21 1.90
N ARG A 29 -7.69 18.30 2.13
CA ARG A 29 -6.64 18.09 1.12
C ARG A 29 -5.56 17.11 1.59
N LEU A 30 -5.97 16.00 2.17
CA LEU A 30 -5.06 14.97 2.66
C LEU A 30 -4.75 13.93 1.59
N ALA A 31 -3.47 13.60 1.45
CA ALA A 31 -3.00 12.45 0.69
C ALA A 31 -2.07 11.59 1.53
N VAL A 32 -1.96 10.32 1.16
CA VAL A 32 -1.05 9.37 1.79
C VAL A 32 -0.28 8.61 0.74
N GLY A 33 0.99 8.29 1.02
CA GLY A 33 1.78 7.51 0.09
C GLY A 33 3.06 7.00 0.71
N GLY A 34 3.60 5.95 0.08
CA GLY A 34 4.85 5.36 0.52
C GLY A 34 5.35 4.27 -0.42
N TRP A 35 6.56 3.82 -0.16
CA TRP A 35 7.22 2.74 -0.89
C TRP A 35 7.58 1.60 0.05
N SER A 36 7.50 0.34 -0.42
CA SER A 36 7.82 -0.86 0.36
C SER A 36 6.90 -0.98 1.58
N TYR A 37 7.43 -1.03 2.78
CA TYR A 37 6.62 -1.00 4.00
C TYR A 37 5.71 0.24 4.07
N GLY A 38 6.15 1.39 3.55
CA GLY A 38 5.31 2.57 3.39
C GLY A 38 4.13 2.36 2.43
N GLY A 39 4.30 1.56 1.37
CA GLY A 39 3.21 1.14 0.48
C GLY A 39 2.23 0.20 1.17
N ILE A 40 2.73 -0.75 1.98
CA ILE A 40 1.92 -1.63 2.82
C ILE A 40 1.07 -0.81 3.80
N LEU A 41 1.70 0.15 4.49
CA LEU A 41 1.00 1.07 5.39
C LEU A 41 -0.03 1.94 4.67
N THR A 42 0.29 2.43 3.46
CA THR A 42 -0.64 3.20 2.64
C THR A 42 -1.92 2.40 2.37
N ASN A 43 -1.80 1.15 1.91
CA ASN A 43 -2.94 0.28 1.67
C ASN A 43 -3.76 0.03 2.95
N ALA A 44 -3.07 -0.16 4.07
CA ALA A 44 -3.70 -0.41 5.35
C ALA A 44 -4.42 0.82 5.92
N VAL A 45 -3.90 2.02 5.66
CA VAL A 45 -4.50 3.29 6.07
C VAL A 45 -5.78 3.56 5.28
N ILE A 46 -5.72 3.49 3.93
CA ILE A 46 -6.88 3.80 3.09
C ILE A 46 -8.02 2.78 3.24
N ALA A 47 -7.73 1.55 3.71
CA ALA A 47 -8.74 0.55 4.04
C ALA A 47 -9.41 0.80 5.41
N ARG A 48 -8.94 1.77 6.21
CA ARG A 48 -9.46 2.11 7.53
C ARG A 48 -9.98 3.54 7.64
N ASP A 49 -9.55 4.42 6.73
CA ASP A 49 -9.81 5.85 6.82
C ASP A 49 -10.04 6.43 5.42
N THR A 50 -11.24 6.90 5.17
CA THR A 50 -11.71 7.40 3.86
C THR A 50 -11.45 8.90 3.65
N ARG A 51 -10.82 9.59 4.62
CA ARG A 51 -10.58 11.05 4.53
C ARG A 51 -9.56 11.45 3.46
N PHE A 52 -8.73 10.52 3.01
CA PHE A 52 -7.69 10.81 2.03
C PHE A 52 -8.28 10.98 0.63
N LYS A 53 -7.90 12.06 -0.05
CA LYS A 53 -8.36 12.38 -1.41
C LYS A 53 -7.53 11.70 -2.49
N ALA A 54 -6.30 11.29 -2.17
CA ALA A 54 -5.43 10.55 -3.06
C ALA A 54 -4.48 9.63 -2.28
N ALA A 55 -4.11 8.51 -2.88
CA ALA A 55 -3.07 7.63 -2.35
C ALA A 55 -2.08 7.20 -3.43
N VAL A 56 -0.82 7.00 -3.03
CA VAL A 56 0.20 6.38 -3.89
C VAL A 56 0.85 5.23 -3.13
N SER A 57 0.55 4.00 -3.55
CA SER A 57 1.11 2.78 -2.98
C SER A 57 2.19 2.21 -3.90
N GLY A 58 3.44 2.39 -3.53
CA GLY A 58 4.60 1.86 -4.24
C GLY A 58 5.11 0.58 -3.60
N ALA A 59 5.29 -0.50 -4.38
CA ALA A 59 5.76 -1.81 -3.91
C ALA A 59 5.05 -2.23 -2.60
N GLY A 60 3.72 -2.12 -2.56
CA GLY A 60 2.88 -2.38 -1.39
C GLY A 60 2.20 -3.74 -1.46
N ALA A 61 2.39 -4.55 -0.44
CA ALA A 61 1.68 -5.82 -0.26
C ALA A 61 0.37 -5.58 0.51
N SER A 62 -0.64 -6.42 0.27
CA SER A 62 -1.95 -6.30 0.92
C SER A 62 -2.62 -7.63 1.22
N ASN A 63 -2.03 -8.74 0.76
CA ASN A 63 -2.57 -10.08 0.89
C ASN A 63 -1.45 -11.07 1.22
N MET A 64 -1.27 -11.38 2.50
CA MET A 64 -0.20 -12.25 2.98
C MET A 64 -0.35 -13.70 2.55
N TYR A 65 -1.57 -14.16 2.28
CA TYR A 65 -1.79 -15.49 1.71
C TYR A 65 -1.20 -15.63 0.31
N ALA A 66 -1.32 -14.58 -0.52
CA ALA A 66 -0.77 -14.59 -1.87
C ALA A 66 0.76 -14.43 -1.89
N LEU A 67 1.33 -13.81 -0.87
CA LEU A 67 2.78 -13.64 -0.75
C LEU A 67 3.47 -14.86 -0.16
N TYR A 68 2.74 -15.72 0.56
CA TYR A 68 3.31 -16.91 1.19
C TYR A 68 3.96 -17.83 0.14
N GLY A 69 5.29 -17.93 0.19
CA GLY A 69 6.10 -18.69 -0.76
C GLY A 69 6.30 -18.02 -2.14
N HIS A 70 5.89 -16.75 -2.30
CA HIS A 70 6.06 -16.00 -3.54
C HIS A 70 7.18 -14.95 -3.47
N ASP A 71 7.42 -14.39 -2.29
CA ASP A 71 8.51 -13.46 -2.02
C ASP A 71 9.71 -14.14 -1.29
N MET A 72 10.68 -13.35 -0.88
CA MET A 72 11.89 -13.84 -0.22
C MET A 72 11.75 -14.02 1.30
N TYR A 73 10.61 -13.69 1.91
CA TYR A 73 10.44 -13.62 3.37
C TYR A 73 9.72 -14.81 4.00
N ILE A 74 9.63 -15.94 3.32
CA ILE A 74 8.90 -17.12 3.82
C ILE A 74 9.34 -17.56 5.22
N ARG A 75 10.64 -17.52 5.50
CA ARG A 75 11.19 -17.90 6.80
C ARG A 75 10.76 -16.94 7.90
N GLU A 76 10.79 -15.64 7.60
CA GLU A 76 10.36 -14.58 8.50
C GLU A 76 8.87 -14.71 8.82
N TYR A 77 8.05 -14.98 7.81
CA TYR A 77 6.61 -15.20 8.01
C TYR A 77 6.34 -16.40 8.92
N GLU A 78 7.00 -17.53 8.69
CA GLU A 78 6.81 -18.71 9.53
C GLU A 78 7.28 -18.50 10.97
N LEU A 79 8.33 -17.71 11.19
CA LEU A 79 8.83 -17.39 12.52
C LEU A 79 7.92 -16.39 13.25
N GLU A 80 7.35 -15.42 12.57
CA GLU A 80 6.58 -14.32 13.18
C GLU A 80 5.08 -14.58 13.19
N LEU A 81 4.53 -15.14 12.11
CA LEU A 81 3.10 -15.39 11.94
C LEU A 81 2.73 -16.86 12.11
N GLY A 82 3.69 -17.78 12.00
CA GLY A 82 3.42 -19.19 11.81
C GLY A 82 2.97 -19.49 10.37
N THR A 83 2.51 -20.72 10.13
CA THR A 83 1.96 -21.08 8.81
C THR A 83 0.51 -20.60 8.66
N PRO A 84 0.01 -20.32 7.43
CA PRO A 84 -1.34 -19.81 7.22
C PRO A 84 -2.45 -20.72 7.79
N TRP A 85 -2.25 -22.03 7.75
CA TRP A 85 -3.21 -23.00 8.28
C TRP A 85 -3.16 -23.17 9.80
N ALA A 86 -2.05 -22.78 10.44
CA ALA A 86 -1.89 -22.85 11.90
C ALA A 86 -2.31 -21.55 12.60
N ASN A 87 -2.17 -20.39 11.92
CA ASN A 87 -2.48 -19.08 12.51
C ASN A 87 -3.21 -18.16 11.51
N ARG A 88 -4.41 -18.57 11.16
CA ARG A 88 -5.25 -17.86 10.20
C ARG A 88 -5.50 -16.41 10.58
N ASP A 89 -5.77 -16.15 11.86
CA ASP A 89 -6.08 -14.81 12.36
C ASP A 89 -4.95 -13.81 12.12
N ALA A 90 -3.69 -14.25 12.21
CA ALA A 90 -2.54 -13.38 11.91
C ALA A 90 -2.47 -13.04 10.42
N TYR A 91 -2.73 -14.01 9.54
CA TYR A 91 -2.78 -13.78 8.10
C TYR A 91 -3.96 -12.93 7.68
N ASP A 92 -5.15 -13.12 8.26
CA ASP A 92 -6.32 -12.26 8.03
C ASP A 92 -6.04 -10.83 8.47
N THR A 93 -5.42 -10.64 9.64
CA THR A 93 -5.02 -9.33 10.16
C THR A 93 -4.03 -8.63 9.25
N ALA A 94 -3.00 -9.33 8.79
CA ALA A 94 -1.99 -8.79 7.89
C ALA A 94 -2.51 -8.59 6.46
N SER A 95 -3.56 -9.33 6.06
CA SER A 95 -4.25 -9.19 4.77
C SER A 95 -5.46 -8.24 4.83
N TYR A 96 -5.65 -7.53 5.94
CA TYR A 96 -6.80 -6.64 6.16
C TYR A 96 -7.10 -5.72 4.95
N PRO A 97 -6.12 -5.04 4.32
CA PRO A 97 -6.43 -4.12 3.22
C PRO A 97 -7.08 -4.81 2.02
N PHE A 98 -6.66 -6.03 1.69
CA PHE A 98 -7.24 -6.79 0.58
C PHE A 98 -8.60 -7.38 0.94
N LEU A 99 -8.74 -7.93 2.15
CA LEU A 99 -9.99 -8.53 2.62
C LEU A 99 -11.10 -7.49 2.86
N HIS A 100 -10.72 -6.21 3.04
CA HIS A 100 -11.64 -5.08 3.25
C HIS A 100 -11.48 -4.03 2.14
N ALA A 101 -11.08 -4.44 0.95
CA ALA A 101 -10.92 -3.52 -0.17
C ALA A 101 -12.23 -2.82 -0.56
N ASP A 102 -13.37 -3.41 -0.23
CA ASP A 102 -14.72 -2.85 -0.38
C ASP A 102 -14.98 -1.59 0.46
N GLN A 103 -14.13 -1.32 1.45
CA GLN A 103 -14.19 -0.11 2.28
C GLN A 103 -13.34 1.06 1.73
N ILE A 104 -12.54 0.81 0.69
CA ILE A 104 -11.64 1.81 0.13
C ILE A 104 -12.40 2.71 -0.84
N GLU A 105 -12.39 4.02 -0.56
CA GLU A 105 -12.96 5.06 -1.43
C GLU A 105 -11.88 5.92 -2.10
N THR A 106 -10.65 5.85 -1.60
CA THR A 106 -9.53 6.71 -2.00
C THR A 106 -9.01 6.38 -3.39
N PRO A 107 -8.99 7.34 -4.33
CA PRO A 107 -8.28 7.20 -5.61
C PRO A 107 -6.82 6.80 -5.38
N THR A 108 -6.38 5.69 -5.98
CA THR A 108 -5.06 5.11 -5.65
C THR A 108 -4.24 4.80 -6.89
N LEU A 109 -2.99 5.32 -6.90
CA LEU A 109 -1.95 4.97 -7.86
C LEU A 109 -1.08 3.85 -7.27
N PHE A 110 -1.01 2.72 -7.96
CA PHE A 110 -0.11 1.61 -7.63
C PHE A 110 1.14 1.65 -8.50
N LEU A 111 2.31 1.51 -7.89
CA LEU A 111 3.60 1.48 -8.56
C LEU A 111 4.37 0.24 -8.10
N CYS A 112 4.98 -0.49 -9.03
CA CYS A 112 5.82 -1.63 -8.67
C CYS A 112 6.92 -1.88 -9.70
N ALA A 113 7.89 -2.69 -9.35
CA ALA A 113 8.97 -3.13 -10.21
C ALA A 113 8.76 -4.59 -10.65
N GLU A 114 9.00 -4.87 -11.93
CA GLU A 114 8.70 -6.17 -12.54
C GLU A 114 9.43 -7.33 -11.87
N LYS A 115 10.68 -7.09 -11.41
CA LYS A 115 11.57 -8.11 -10.82
C LYS A 115 11.72 -7.96 -9.31
N ASP A 116 10.74 -7.37 -8.65
CA ASP A 116 10.78 -7.18 -7.20
C ASP A 116 10.50 -8.51 -6.49
N PHE A 117 11.54 -9.05 -5.81
CA PHE A 117 11.43 -10.25 -4.98
C PHE A 117 11.14 -9.94 -3.51
N ASN A 118 11.31 -8.68 -3.09
CA ASN A 118 11.03 -8.27 -1.72
C ASN A 118 9.54 -8.07 -1.52
N VAL A 119 8.93 -7.24 -2.39
CA VAL A 119 7.50 -6.95 -2.38
C VAL A 119 7.00 -7.06 -3.81
N PRO A 120 6.68 -8.28 -4.25
CA PRO A 120 6.27 -8.54 -5.63
C PRO A 120 5.09 -7.70 -6.10
N CYS A 121 5.07 -7.38 -7.39
CA CYS A 121 4.04 -6.57 -8.04
C CYS A 121 2.63 -7.15 -7.84
N LEU A 122 2.53 -8.44 -7.58
CA LEU A 122 1.29 -9.16 -7.28
C LEU A 122 0.40 -8.41 -6.27
N GLY A 123 1.00 -7.84 -5.20
CA GLY A 123 0.23 -7.08 -4.19
C GLY A 123 -0.43 -5.83 -4.78
N GLY A 124 0.28 -5.09 -5.61
CA GLY A 124 -0.24 -3.92 -6.32
C GLY A 124 -1.28 -4.29 -7.36
N GLU A 125 -1.06 -5.37 -8.12
CA GLU A 125 -1.98 -5.88 -9.13
C GLU A 125 -3.33 -6.31 -8.54
N GLN A 126 -3.30 -7.00 -7.40
CA GLN A 126 -4.50 -7.43 -6.69
C GLN A 126 -5.32 -6.24 -6.19
N MET A 127 -4.69 -5.27 -5.55
CA MET A 127 -5.37 -4.07 -5.06
C MET A 127 -5.90 -3.21 -6.21
N TYR A 128 -5.12 -3.03 -7.28
CA TYR A 128 -5.56 -2.36 -8.49
C TYR A 128 -6.84 -3.01 -9.06
N GLN A 129 -6.87 -4.34 -9.17
CA GLN A 129 -8.05 -5.03 -9.68
C GLN A 129 -9.24 -4.91 -8.71
N ALA A 130 -8.99 -4.99 -7.41
CA ALA A 130 -10.05 -4.84 -6.40
C ALA A 130 -10.73 -3.46 -6.48
N LEU A 131 -9.93 -2.38 -6.56
CA LEU A 131 -10.46 -1.02 -6.69
C LEU A 131 -11.17 -0.80 -8.04
N ARG A 132 -10.62 -1.33 -9.13
CA ARG A 132 -11.29 -1.29 -10.45
C ARG A 132 -12.68 -1.93 -10.43
N SER A 133 -12.81 -3.07 -9.78
CA SER A 133 -14.09 -3.78 -9.67
C SER A 133 -15.15 -2.94 -8.96
N GLN A 134 -14.73 -2.05 -8.08
CA GLN A 134 -15.57 -1.12 -7.33
C GLN A 134 -15.74 0.23 -8.03
N LYS A 135 -15.12 0.43 -9.19
CA LYS A 135 -15.12 1.70 -9.96
C LYS A 135 -14.41 2.86 -9.23
N ILE A 136 -13.53 2.54 -8.27
CA ILE A 136 -12.67 3.55 -7.65
C ILE A 136 -11.58 3.94 -8.66
N PRO A 137 -11.31 5.25 -8.86
CA PRO A 137 -10.25 5.69 -9.76
C PRO A 137 -8.90 5.08 -9.34
N THR A 138 -8.26 4.37 -10.27
CA THR A 138 -6.99 3.71 -9.96
C THR A 138 -6.13 3.52 -11.21
N ARG A 139 -4.82 3.55 -11.04
CA ARG A 139 -3.81 3.25 -12.07
C ARG A 139 -2.79 2.29 -11.52
N LEU A 140 -2.24 1.46 -12.40
CA LEU A 140 -1.11 0.57 -12.10
C LEU A 140 0.03 0.88 -13.06
N VAL A 141 1.22 1.05 -12.53
CA VAL A 141 2.45 1.23 -13.30
C VAL A 141 3.47 0.19 -12.88
N ILE A 142 3.95 -0.58 -13.83
CA ILE A 142 4.98 -1.58 -13.64
C ILE A 142 6.25 -1.09 -14.34
N TYR A 143 7.38 -1.03 -13.62
CA TYR A 143 8.68 -0.63 -14.15
C TYR A 143 9.45 -1.86 -14.66
N PRO A 144 9.57 -2.04 -15.99
CA PRO A 144 10.19 -3.23 -16.57
C PRO A 144 11.66 -3.38 -16.18
N GLY A 145 12.07 -4.59 -15.87
CA GLY A 145 13.46 -4.94 -15.58
C GLY A 145 14.00 -4.48 -14.23
N GLU A 146 13.24 -3.67 -13.47
CA GLU A 146 13.65 -3.12 -12.17
C GLU A 146 13.34 -4.08 -11.01
N ASN A 147 14.16 -3.96 -9.96
CA ASN A 147 14.01 -4.65 -8.68
C ASN A 147 13.34 -3.72 -7.65
N HIS A 148 13.34 -4.10 -6.39
CA HIS A 148 12.68 -3.35 -5.30
C HIS A 148 13.07 -1.87 -5.23
N GLY A 149 14.32 -1.53 -5.50
CA GLY A 149 14.78 -0.16 -5.68
C GLY A 149 14.89 0.18 -7.17
N LEU A 150 14.15 1.19 -7.64
CA LEU A 150 14.33 1.66 -9.00
C LEU A 150 15.71 2.28 -9.17
N SER A 151 16.43 1.91 -10.22
CA SER A 151 17.80 2.35 -10.50
C SER A 151 17.94 3.17 -11.79
N ILE A 152 17.05 2.96 -12.75
CA ILE A 152 17.06 3.67 -14.03
C ILE A 152 16.62 5.13 -13.84
N PRO A 153 17.45 6.14 -14.17
CA PRO A 153 17.13 7.55 -13.92
C PRO A 153 15.84 8.05 -14.56
N SER A 154 15.48 7.57 -15.74
CA SER A 154 14.23 7.92 -16.40
C SER A 154 13.02 7.39 -15.61
N TYR A 155 13.10 6.19 -15.03
CA TYR A 155 12.04 5.61 -14.18
C TYR A 155 11.91 6.34 -12.85
N LEU A 156 13.03 6.76 -12.25
CA LEU A 156 12.99 7.59 -11.06
C LEU A 156 12.28 8.93 -11.31
N ARG A 157 12.56 9.56 -12.45
CA ARG A 157 11.87 10.80 -12.85
C ARG A 157 10.40 10.54 -13.12
N ASP A 158 10.07 9.51 -13.89
CA ASP A 158 8.68 9.12 -14.20
C ASP A 158 7.88 8.85 -12.92
N ARG A 159 8.47 8.10 -11.96
CA ARG A 159 7.83 7.84 -10.67
C ARG A 159 7.50 9.13 -9.94
N MET A 160 8.44 10.07 -9.85
CA MET A 160 8.20 11.36 -9.18
C MET A 160 7.11 12.17 -9.90
N GLN A 161 7.18 12.24 -11.23
CA GLN A 161 6.17 12.97 -12.02
C GLN A 161 4.78 12.37 -11.81
N ARG A 162 4.64 11.05 -11.80
CA ARG A 162 3.36 10.38 -11.56
C ARG A 162 2.79 10.67 -10.17
N HIS A 163 3.64 10.79 -9.14
CA HIS A 163 3.17 11.21 -7.82
C HIS A 163 2.60 12.63 -7.87
N LEU A 164 3.32 13.56 -8.48
CA LEU A 164 2.88 14.96 -8.60
C LEU A 164 1.58 15.08 -9.40
N ASP A 165 1.51 14.40 -10.54
CA ASP A 165 0.32 14.41 -11.41
C ASP A 165 -0.90 13.81 -10.68
N TRP A 166 -0.70 12.67 -9.97
CA TRP A 166 -1.77 12.03 -9.22
C TRP A 166 -2.30 12.90 -8.09
N TYR A 167 -1.41 13.50 -7.31
CA TYR A 167 -1.82 14.42 -6.26
C TYR A 167 -2.47 15.68 -6.82
N ALA A 168 -1.97 16.23 -7.93
CA ALA A 168 -2.58 17.40 -8.57
C ALA A 168 -3.98 17.09 -9.13
N GLU A 169 -4.24 15.84 -9.55
CA GLU A 169 -5.56 15.41 -10.06
C GLU A 169 -6.63 15.36 -8.96
N TYR A 170 -6.26 15.09 -7.70
CA TYR A 170 -7.23 14.81 -6.62
C TYR A 170 -7.15 15.76 -5.41
N LEU A 171 -6.11 16.60 -5.28
CA LEU A 171 -5.94 17.53 -4.15
C LEU A 171 -6.29 19.00 -4.51
N HIS A 172 -7.36 19.22 -5.23
CA HIS A 172 -7.82 20.58 -5.59
C HIS A 172 -9.00 21.05 -4.75
#